data_b82bdb7dd6d91f11bd497e1a40838d70
#
_entry.id   b82bdb7dd6d91f11bd497e1a40838d70
#
_cell.length_a   1.000
_cell.length_b   1.000
_cell.length_c   1.000
_cell.angle_alpha   90.00
_cell.angle_beta   90.00
_cell.angle_gamma   90.00
#
_symmetry.space_group_name_H-M   'P 1'
#
loop_
_entity.id
_entity.type
_entity.pdbx_description
1 polymer ?
#
loop_
_entity_poly.entity_id
_entity_poly.type
_entity_poly.pdbx_seq_one_letter_code
_entity_poly.pdbx_strand_id
1 'polypeptide(L)'
;MSEKIAKIGIVTTSDRASAGIYEDLSGRAIIDTLNDYLLSSWEPVYRCIEDDKTTIENTLKELVDDEKCCLVVTTGGTGPALRDVTPEATEAVCDRMMLGFGELMRSVSLQYVPTAILSRQTAGLRKNSLIVNLPGKPKSIRECLDAVFPAIPYCIDLMEGPYLETKEEVIKAFRPKK
;
A
#
# COMPACT_ATOMS: atom_id res chain seq x y z
N MET A 1 -6.29 24.49 -15.91
CA MET A 1 -5.67 24.07 -14.64
C MET A 1 -4.81 22.85 -14.93
N SER A 2 -3.57 22.84 -14.54
CA SER A 2 -2.76 21.62 -14.66
C SER A 2 -3.36 20.55 -13.74
N GLU A 3 -3.77 19.44 -14.29
CA GLU A 3 -4.14 18.26 -13.48
C GLU A 3 -2.98 17.96 -12.54
N LYS A 4 -3.28 17.97 -11.25
CA LYS A 4 -2.27 17.69 -10.22
C LYS A 4 -1.97 16.18 -10.29
N ILE A 5 -0.78 15.82 -10.80
CA ILE A 5 -0.37 14.42 -10.90
C ILE A 5 -0.38 13.80 -9.50
N ALA A 6 -1.06 12.67 -9.36
CA ALA A 6 -1.12 11.96 -8.09
C ALA A 6 0.21 11.26 -7.81
N LYS A 7 0.80 11.51 -6.64
CA LYS A 7 1.98 10.76 -6.17
C LYS A 7 1.55 9.59 -5.30
N ILE A 8 2.09 8.41 -5.60
CA ILE A 8 1.84 7.19 -4.84
C ILE A 8 3.19 6.63 -4.38
N GLY A 9 3.36 6.52 -3.07
CA GLY A 9 4.54 5.92 -2.47
C GLY A 9 4.50 4.40 -2.57
N ILE A 10 5.60 3.79 -2.98
CA ILE A 10 5.78 2.34 -3.07
C ILE A 10 6.99 1.98 -2.22
N VAL A 11 6.79 1.21 -1.16
CA VAL A 11 7.84 0.84 -0.23
C VAL A 11 8.00 -0.66 -0.17
N THR A 12 9.17 -1.16 -0.55
CA THR A 12 9.56 -2.54 -0.31
C THR A 12 10.42 -2.62 0.94
N THR A 13 9.98 -3.38 1.94
CA THR A 13 10.76 -3.68 3.12
C THR A 13 11.39 -5.06 2.97
N SER A 14 12.71 -5.09 2.84
CA SER A 14 13.48 -6.32 2.68
C SER A 14 14.96 -6.07 2.88
N ASP A 15 15.56 -6.68 3.88
CA ASP A 15 17.01 -6.64 4.13
C ASP A 15 17.80 -7.10 2.89
N ARG A 16 17.30 -8.12 2.19
CA ARG A 16 18.00 -8.73 1.05
C ARG A 16 17.84 -7.92 -0.24
N ALA A 17 16.65 -7.40 -0.50
CA ALA A 17 16.43 -6.57 -1.68
C ALA A 17 17.12 -5.21 -1.54
N SER A 18 17.06 -4.59 -0.36
CA SER A 18 17.75 -3.31 -0.09
C SER A 18 19.26 -3.42 -0.19
N ALA A 19 19.83 -4.60 0.15
CA ALA A 19 21.25 -4.89 -0.02
C ALA A 19 21.64 -5.30 -1.47
N GLY A 20 20.69 -5.34 -2.41
CA GLY A 20 20.93 -5.69 -3.80
C GLY A 20 21.20 -7.20 -4.03
N ILE A 21 20.83 -8.08 -3.08
CA ILE A 21 21.04 -9.53 -3.18
C ILE A 21 20.14 -10.15 -4.24
N TYR A 22 18.93 -9.59 -4.43
CA TYR A 22 18.01 -9.97 -5.51
C TYR A 22 17.21 -8.77 -5.98
N GLU A 23 16.59 -8.91 -7.18
CA GLU A 23 15.72 -7.88 -7.75
C GLU A 23 14.40 -7.78 -6.97
N ASP A 24 13.95 -6.55 -6.73
CA ASP A 24 12.65 -6.30 -6.08
C ASP A 24 11.49 -6.50 -7.05
N LEU A 25 11.01 -7.75 -7.14
CA LEU A 25 9.85 -8.09 -7.94
C LEU A 25 8.53 -7.63 -7.30
N SER A 26 8.50 -7.45 -5.99
CA SER A 26 7.29 -7.07 -5.24
C SER A 26 6.94 -5.61 -5.44
N GLY A 27 7.89 -4.70 -5.31
CA GLY A 27 7.69 -3.29 -5.60
C GLY A 27 7.27 -3.06 -7.05
N ARG A 28 7.90 -3.78 -7.99
CA ARG A 28 7.52 -3.75 -9.40
C ARG A 28 6.09 -4.25 -9.62
N ALA A 29 5.69 -5.34 -8.97
CA ALA A 29 4.33 -5.87 -9.07
C ALA A 29 3.27 -4.87 -8.60
N ILE A 30 3.56 -4.05 -7.58
CA ILE A 30 2.67 -2.97 -7.15
C ILE A 30 2.54 -1.92 -8.25
N ILE A 31 3.65 -1.45 -8.81
CA ILE A 31 3.65 -0.43 -9.87
C ILE A 31 2.88 -0.93 -11.10
N ASP A 32 3.15 -2.15 -11.54
CA ASP A 32 2.47 -2.74 -12.69
C ASP A 32 0.95 -2.88 -12.44
N THR A 33 0.57 -3.29 -11.23
CA THR A 33 -0.85 -3.40 -10.84
C THR A 33 -1.55 -2.03 -10.83
N LEU A 34 -0.92 -1.00 -10.29
CA LEU A 34 -1.48 0.35 -10.29
C LEU A 34 -1.56 0.96 -11.70
N ASN A 35 -0.61 0.65 -12.57
CA ASN A 35 -0.68 1.02 -13.98
C ASN A 35 -1.85 0.35 -14.71
N ASP A 36 -2.17 -0.90 -14.34
CA ASP A 36 -3.36 -1.58 -14.86
C ASP A 36 -4.66 -0.94 -14.37
N TYR A 37 -4.69 -0.48 -13.11
CA TYR A 37 -5.90 0.05 -12.47
C TYR A 37 -6.22 1.48 -12.87
N LEU A 38 -5.21 2.37 -12.86
CA LEU A 38 -5.42 3.80 -12.91
C LEU A 38 -5.53 4.33 -14.35
N LEU A 39 -6.59 5.10 -14.58
CA LEU A 39 -6.76 5.93 -15.77
C LEU A 39 -6.12 7.32 -15.55
N SER A 40 -6.22 7.84 -14.33
CA SER A 40 -5.59 9.12 -13.95
C SER A 40 -4.08 9.07 -14.07
N SER A 41 -3.47 10.19 -14.44
CA SER A 41 -2.01 10.36 -14.41
C SER A 41 -1.48 10.28 -12.97
N TRP A 42 -0.47 9.47 -12.76
CA TRP A 42 0.18 9.31 -11.47
C TRP A 42 1.68 9.04 -11.63
N GLU A 43 2.42 9.25 -10.55
CA GLU A 43 3.86 8.94 -10.52
C GLU A 43 4.21 8.12 -9.26
N PRO A 44 5.04 7.07 -9.40
CA PRO A 44 5.53 6.32 -8.27
C PRO A 44 6.66 7.07 -7.55
N VAL A 45 6.62 7.08 -6.23
CA VAL A 45 7.74 7.48 -5.37
C VAL A 45 8.24 6.21 -4.68
N TYR A 46 9.22 5.57 -5.28
CA TYR A 46 9.69 4.24 -4.87
C TYR A 46 10.80 4.30 -3.84
N ARG A 47 10.73 3.41 -2.85
CA ARG A 47 11.78 3.15 -1.86
C ARG A 47 11.93 1.65 -1.63
N CYS A 48 13.16 1.17 -1.59
CA CYS A 48 13.50 -0.19 -1.16
C CYS A 48 14.42 -0.09 0.06
N ILE A 49 13.93 -0.54 1.20
CA ILE A 49 14.56 -0.32 2.50
C ILE A 49 14.68 -1.63 3.30
N GLU A 50 15.52 -1.61 4.31
CA GLU A 50 15.70 -2.72 5.25
C GLU A 50 14.49 -2.92 6.17
N ASP A 51 14.39 -4.11 6.75
CA ASP A 51 13.36 -4.47 7.74
C ASP A 51 13.70 -3.89 9.13
N ASP A 52 13.80 -2.56 9.22
CA ASP A 52 14.05 -1.82 10.46
C ASP A 52 12.89 -0.87 10.75
N LYS A 53 12.33 -0.95 11.96
CA LYS A 53 11.14 -0.19 12.35
C LYS A 53 11.34 1.31 12.18
N THR A 54 12.45 1.86 12.66
CA THR A 54 12.74 3.30 12.60
C THR A 54 12.92 3.76 11.15
N THR A 55 13.61 2.98 10.33
CA THR A 55 13.78 3.25 8.90
C THR A 55 12.44 3.27 8.18
N ILE A 56 11.56 2.30 8.47
CA ILE A 56 10.20 2.25 7.89
C ILE A 56 9.39 3.47 8.32
N GLU A 57 9.36 3.79 9.63
CA GLU A 57 8.64 4.96 10.15
C GLU A 57 9.09 6.26 9.47
N ASN A 58 10.39 6.48 9.36
CA ASN A 58 10.94 7.69 8.73
C ASN A 58 10.59 7.75 7.24
N THR A 59 10.66 6.63 6.53
CA THR A 59 10.29 6.54 5.12
C THR A 59 8.80 6.84 4.91
N LEU A 60 7.91 6.28 5.74
CA LEU A 60 6.47 6.56 5.66
C LEU A 60 6.17 8.03 5.93
N LYS A 61 6.84 8.64 6.91
CA LYS A 61 6.70 10.08 7.20
C LYS A 61 7.18 10.93 6.03
N GLU A 62 8.35 10.64 5.46
CA GLU A 62 8.89 11.33 4.28
C GLU A 62 7.90 11.30 3.11
N LEU A 63 7.40 10.11 2.76
CA LEU A 63 6.48 9.95 1.64
C LEU A 63 5.17 10.73 1.81
N VAL A 64 4.65 10.78 3.03
CA VAL A 64 3.41 11.52 3.32
C VAL A 64 3.69 13.01 3.53
N ASP A 65 4.66 13.34 4.36
CA ASP A 65 4.85 14.71 4.87
C ASP A 65 5.61 15.60 3.89
N ASP A 66 6.60 15.06 3.18
CA ASP A 66 7.47 15.80 2.28
C ASP A 66 7.10 15.59 0.81
N GLU A 67 7.00 14.34 0.37
CA GLU A 67 6.65 13.98 -1.01
C GLU A 67 5.17 14.21 -1.34
N LYS A 68 4.29 14.31 -0.33
CA LYS A 68 2.84 14.53 -0.50
C LYS A 68 2.14 13.40 -1.26
N CYS A 69 2.56 12.17 -1.05
CA CYS A 69 1.88 11.01 -1.60
C CYS A 69 0.47 10.91 -1.01
N CYS A 70 -0.54 10.74 -1.86
CA CYS A 70 -1.94 10.56 -1.41
C CYS A 70 -2.22 9.12 -0.92
N LEU A 71 -1.42 8.20 -1.40
CA LEU A 71 -1.42 6.77 -1.07
C LEU A 71 0.01 6.31 -0.89
N VAL A 72 0.27 5.52 0.13
CA VAL A 72 1.53 4.79 0.31
C VAL A 72 1.21 3.31 0.45
N VAL A 73 1.82 2.49 -0.39
CA VAL A 73 1.64 1.04 -0.40
C VAL A 73 2.96 0.39 -0.04
N THR A 74 2.96 -0.42 1.02
CA THR A 74 4.16 -1.17 1.42
C THR A 74 4.02 -2.64 1.05
N THR A 75 5.12 -3.32 0.84
CA THR A 75 5.18 -4.78 0.66
C THR A 75 6.33 -5.36 1.46
N GLY A 76 6.10 -6.51 2.10
CA GLY A 76 7.07 -7.18 2.98
C GLY A 76 6.90 -6.82 4.46
N GLY A 77 7.58 -7.57 5.31
CA GLY A 77 7.63 -7.35 6.75
C GLY A 77 6.31 -7.47 7.50
N THR A 78 5.34 -8.25 7.00
CA THR A 78 3.98 -8.36 7.57
C THR A 78 3.67 -9.68 8.25
N GLY A 79 4.62 -10.59 8.33
CA GLY A 79 4.44 -11.89 8.98
C GLY A 79 4.79 -11.89 10.47
N PRO A 80 4.91 -13.08 11.10
CA PRO A 80 5.19 -13.24 12.51
C PRO A 80 6.71 -13.34 12.83
N ALA A 81 7.60 -13.23 11.85
CA ALA A 81 9.03 -13.27 12.10
C ALA A 81 9.49 -12.04 12.90
N LEU A 82 10.57 -12.20 13.67
CA LEU A 82 11.08 -11.11 14.53
C LEU A 82 11.50 -9.87 13.74
N ARG A 83 11.88 -10.04 12.47
CA ARG A 83 12.23 -8.93 11.58
C ARG A 83 11.02 -8.31 10.88
N ASP A 84 9.83 -8.92 10.97
CA ASP A 84 8.61 -8.39 10.39
C ASP A 84 8.04 -7.30 11.31
N VAL A 85 8.29 -6.04 11.00
CA VAL A 85 7.93 -4.87 11.83
C VAL A 85 7.15 -3.79 11.06
N THR A 86 6.74 -4.09 9.84
CA THR A 86 5.99 -3.12 9.01
C THR A 86 4.66 -2.70 9.62
N PRO A 87 3.83 -3.59 10.18
CA PRO A 87 2.57 -3.19 10.83
C PRO A 87 2.80 -2.26 12.03
N GLU A 88 3.80 -2.55 12.85
CA GLU A 88 4.13 -1.74 14.04
C GLU A 88 4.63 -0.34 13.64
N ALA A 89 5.45 -0.26 12.59
CA ALA A 89 5.92 1.02 12.05
C ALA A 89 4.76 1.84 11.46
N THR A 90 3.84 1.17 10.76
CA THR A 90 2.65 1.81 10.20
C THR A 90 1.74 2.36 11.29
N GLU A 91 1.46 1.57 12.33
CA GLU A 91 0.66 2.00 13.47
C GLU A 91 1.29 3.20 14.20
N ALA A 92 2.61 3.19 14.36
CA ALA A 92 3.33 4.27 15.03
C ALA A 92 3.26 5.63 14.32
N VAL A 93 3.09 5.65 13.00
CA VAL A 93 3.05 6.89 12.21
C VAL A 93 1.64 7.33 11.81
N CYS A 94 0.65 6.46 11.92
CA CYS A 94 -0.73 6.75 11.55
C CYS A 94 -1.49 7.47 12.67
N ASP A 95 -2.32 8.44 12.28
CA ASP A 95 -3.21 9.15 13.19
C ASP A 95 -4.44 8.30 13.57
N ARG A 96 -4.89 7.47 12.64
CA ARG A 96 -6.04 6.56 12.77
C ARG A 96 -5.78 5.28 12.00
N MET A 97 -6.19 4.14 12.55
CA MET A 97 -6.08 2.86 11.88
C MET A 97 -7.35 2.53 11.08
N MET A 98 -7.17 1.85 9.96
CA MET A 98 -8.22 1.41 9.04
C MET A 98 -8.22 -0.13 8.99
N LEU A 99 -8.70 -0.76 10.07
CA LEU A 99 -8.58 -2.21 10.29
C LEU A 99 -9.29 -3.06 9.23
N GLY A 100 -10.36 -2.53 8.63
CA GLY A 100 -11.12 -3.23 7.59
C GLY A 100 -10.30 -3.66 6.37
N PHE A 101 -9.25 -2.91 6.04
CA PHE A 101 -8.32 -3.29 4.95
C PHE A 101 -7.62 -4.61 5.26
N GLY A 102 -7.02 -4.74 6.43
CA GLY A 102 -6.35 -5.97 6.86
C GLY A 102 -7.31 -7.15 6.99
N GLU A 103 -8.49 -6.92 7.51
CA GLU A 103 -9.55 -7.94 7.62
C GLU A 103 -9.93 -8.52 6.26
N LEU A 104 -10.21 -7.65 5.27
CA LEU A 104 -10.59 -8.09 3.92
C LEU A 104 -9.43 -8.78 3.21
N MET A 105 -8.21 -8.23 3.26
CA MET A 105 -7.05 -8.84 2.63
C MET A 105 -6.76 -10.24 3.19
N ARG A 106 -6.82 -10.44 4.51
CA ARG A 106 -6.67 -11.77 5.12
C ARG A 106 -7.79 -12.72 4.72
N SER A 107 -9.03 -12.26 4.72
CA SER A 107 -10.18 -13.05 4.29
C SER A 107 -10.03 -13.60 2.88
N VAL A 108 -9.60 -12.75 1.95
CA VAL A 108 -9.36 -13.17 0.56
C VAL A 108 -8.19 -14.13 0.47
N SER A 109 -7.07 -13.84 1.11
CA SER A 109 -5.88 -14.68 1.06
C SER A 109 -6.08 -16.06 1.69
N LEU A 110 -6.93 -16.18 2.70
CA LEU A 110 -7.29 -17.46 3.32
C LEU A 110 -8.01 -18.43 2.37
N GLN A 111 -8.60 -17.94 1.29
CA GLN A 111 -9.19 -18.80 0.26
C GLN A 111 -8.13 -19.56 -0.56
N TYR A 112 -6.90 -19.08 -0.55
CA TYR A 112 -5.78 -19.65 -1.31
C TYR A 112 -4.80 -20.42 -0.43
N VAL A 113 -4.45 -19.87 0.74
CA VAL A 113 -3.43 -20.44 1.62
C VAL A 113 -3.82 -20.31 3.10
N PRO A 114 -3.79 -21.41 3.88
CA PRO A 114 -4.15 -21.37 5.31
C PRO A 114 -3.22 -20.48 6.16
N THR A 115 -1.95 -20.33 5.76
CA THR A 115 -0.97 -19.50 6.47
C THR A 115 -1.21 -18.01 6.33
N ALA A 116 -2.17 -17.57 5.53
CA ALA A 116 -2.59 -16.16 5.48
C ALA A 116 -3.09 -15.66 6.84
N ILE A 117 -3.54 -16.55 7.74
CA ILE A 117 -3.89 -16.18 9.11
C ILE A 117 -2.71 -15.58 9.91
N LEU A 118 -1.48 -15.85 9.49
CA LEU A 118 -0.26 -15.32 10.11
C LEU A 118 0.10 -13.91 9.62
N SER A 119 -0.58 -13.42 8.59
CA SER A 119 -0.36 -12.06 8.08
C SER A 119 -0.94 -11.03 9.04
N ARG A 120 -0.13 -10.03 9.37
CA ARG A 120 -0.50 -8.92 10.26
C ARG A 120 -0.65 -7.60 9.49
N GLN A 121 -0.79 -7.69 8.18
CA GLN A 121 -0.99 -6.53 7.30
C GLN A 121 -2.19 -5.69 7.75
N THR A 122 -2.05 -4.37 7.67
CA THR A 122 -3.03 -3.41 8.11
C THR A 122 -3.04 -2.18 7.20
N ALA A 123 -3.81 -1.18 7.55
CA ALA A 123 -3.80 0.13 6.91
C ALA A 123 -4.11 1.21 7.94
N GLY A 124 -3.71 2.43 7.63
CA GLY A 124 -4.00 3.58 8.48
C GLY A 124 -3.95 4.89 7.70
N LEU A 125 -4.40 5.94 8.35
CA LEU A 125 -4.41 7.30 7.82
C LEU A 125 -3.35 8.13 8.55
N ARG A 126 -2.54 8.83 7.77
CA ARG A 126 -1.66 9.86 8.27
C ARG A 126 -1.94 11.16 7.52
N LYS A 127 -2.36 12.22 8.23
CA LYS A 127 -2.78 13.47 7.61
C LYS A 127 -3.79 13.21 6.47
N ASN A 128 -3.46 13.57 5.24
CA ASN A 128 -4.31 13.40 4.06
C ASN A 128 -3.94 12.18 3.21
N SER A 129 -3.29 11.18 3.79
CA SER A 129 -2.79 10.02 3.06
C SER A 129 -3.25 8.71 3.67
N LEU A 130 -3.54 7.74 2.81
CA LEU A 130 -3.78 6.35 3.17
C LEU A 130 -2.48 5.56 3.04
N ILE A 131 -2.15 4.78 4.07
CA ILE A 131 -1.02 3.83 4.07
C ILE A 131 -1.60 2.43 4.14
N VAL A 132 -1.22 1.55 3.20
CA VAL A 132 -1.69 0.15 3.12
C VAL A 132 -0.50 -0.79 3.08
N ASN A 133 -0.48 -1.77 3.99
CA ASN A 133 0.51 -2.84 3.98
C ASN A 133 0.03 -4.02 3.12
N LEU A 134 0.87 -4.47 2.20
CA LEU A 134 0.63 -5.65 1.36
C LEU A 134 1.57 -6.80 1.73
N PRO A 135 1.19 -8.05 1.41
CA PRO A 135 2.09 -9.19 1.58
C PRO A 135 3.31 -9.09 0.65
N GLY A 136 4.36 -9.88 0.97
CA GLY A 136 5.61 -9.82 0.23
C GLY A 136 5.65 -10.56 -1.11
N LYS A 137 4.68 -11.43 -1.40
CA LYS A 137 4.69 -12.23 -2.65
C LYS A 137 3.94 -11.51 -3.76
N PRO A 138 4.53 -11.36 -4.98
CA PRO A 138 3.89 -10.64 -6.10
C PRO A 138 2.47 -11.10 -6.42
N LYS A 139 2.21 -12.42 -6.46
CA LYS A 139 0.87 -12.95 -6.69
C LYS A 139 -0.14 -12.50 -5.62
N SER A 140 0.25 -12.55 -4.35
CA SER A 140 -0.61 -12.15 -3.23
C SER A 140 -0.86 -10.64 -3.20
N ILE A 141 0.08 -9.84 -3.73
CA ILE A 141 -0.08 -8.38 -3.89
C ILE A 141 -1.30 -8.10 -4.76
N ARG A 142 -1.39 -8.70 -5.95
CA ARG A 142 -2.51 -8.49 -6.87
C ARG A 142 -3.84 -8.94 -6.24
N GLU A 143 -3.86 -10.12 -5.62
CA GLU A 143 -5.06 -10.65 -4.96
C GLU A 143 -5.57 -9.70 -3.86
N CYS A 144 -4.67 -9.15 -3.04
CA CYS A 144 -5.02 -8.20 -1.99
C CYS A 144 -5.49 -6.86 -2.56
N LEU A 145 -4.79 -6.32 -3.55
CA LEU A 145 -5.18 -5.06 -4.18
C LEU A 145 -6.51 -5.15 -4.92
N ASP A 146 -6.79 -6.25 -5.63
CA ASP A 146 -8.09 -6.47 -6.28
C ASP A 146 -9.24 -6.42 -5.25
N ALA A 147 -9.00 -6.86 -4.02
CA ALA A 147 -10.00 -6.85 -2.96
C ALA A 147 -10.23 -5.45 -2.37
N VAL A 148 -9.18 -4.69 -2.07
CA VAL A 148 -9.29 -3.44 -1.32
C VAL A 148 -9.29 -2.18 -2.19
N PHE A 149 -8.76 -2.24 -3.40
CA PHE A 149 -8.64 -1.06 -4.26
C PHE A 149 -9.97 -0.40 -4.61
N PRO A 150 -11.11 -1.13 -4.76
CA PRO A 150 -12.41 -0.49 -4.96
C PRO A 150 -12.77 0.59 -3.95
N ALA A 151 -12.29 0.50 -2.71
CA ALA A 151 -12.54 1.49 -1.66
C ALA A 151 -11.48 2.60 -1.58
N ILE A 152 -10.30 2.42 -2.18
CA ILE A 152 -9.17 3.35 -2.03
C ILE A 152 -9.44 4.72 -2.61
N PRO A 153 -9.94 4.87 -3.86
CA PRO A 153 -10.21 6.19 -4.42
C PRO A 153 -11.17 7.02 -3.59
N TYR A 154 -12.24 6.42 -3.10
CA TYR A 154 -13.20 7.12 -2.25
C TYR A 154 -12.62 7.50 -0.88
N CYS A 155 -11.77 6.65 -0.29
CA CYS A 155 -11.03 6.98 0.92
C CYS A 155 -10.15 8.23 0.71
N ILE A 156 -9.46 8.31 -0.43
CA ILE A 156 -8.63 9.46 -0.79
C ILE A 156 -9.48 10.72 -1.00
N ASP A 157 -10.64 10.60 -1.65
CA ASP A 157 -11.60 11.71 -1.81
C ASP A 157 -12.02 12.28 -0.44
N LEU A 158 -12.33 11.40 0.53
CA LEU A 158 -12.74 11.81 1.88
C LEU A 158 -11.62 12.51 2.67
N MET A 159 -10.37 12.29 2.29
CA MET A 159 -9.20 12.95 2.86
C MET A 159 -8.76 14.18 2.03
N GLU A 160 -9.61 14.66 1.12
CA GLU A 160 -9.33 15.83 0.28
C GLU A 160 -8.11 15.65 -0.64
N GLY A 161 -7.83 14.40 -1.02
CA GLY A 161 -6.76 14.03 -1.94
C GLY A 161 -7.16 14.20 -3.41
N PRO A 162 -6.27 13.84 -4.35
CA PRO A 162 -6.57 13.90 -5.78
C PRO A 162 -7.66 12.89 -6.17
N TYR A 163 -8.49 13.27 -7.14
CA TYR A 163 -9.49 12.38 -7.69
C TYR A 163 -8.81 11.31 -8.57
N LEU A 164 -8.92 10.05 -8.17
CA LEU A 164 -8.35 8.92 -8.92
C LEU A 164 -9.45 8.22 -9.73
N GLU A 165 -9.30 8.22 -11.04
CA GLU A 165 -10.13 7.44 -11.95
C GLU A 165 -9.49 6.08 -12.22
N THR A 166 -10.33 5.05 -12.30
CA THR A 166 -9.92 3.68 -12.60
C THR A 166 -10.41 3.24 -13.97
N LYS A 167 -9.68 2.31 -14.58
CA LYS A 167 -10.12 1.58 -15.77
C LYS A 167 -11.19 0.58 -15.34
N GLU A 168 -12.46 0.91 -15.54
CA GLU A 168 -13.59 0.13 -15.03
C GLU A 168 -13.64 -1.32 -15.54
N GLU A 169 -13.03 -1.59 -16.70
CA GLU A 169 -12.87 -2.94 -17.26
C GLU A 169 -11.86 -3.79 -16.47
N VAL A 170 -10.98 -3.16 -15.70
CA VAL A 170 -9.97 -3.84 -14.86
C VAL A 170 -10.40 -3.84 -13.40
N ILE A 171 -10.70 -2.66 -12.85
CA ILE A 171 -11.16 -2.51 -11.48
C ILE A 171 -12.10 -1.31 -11.35
N LYS A 172 -13.21 -1.50 -10.67
CA LYS A 172 -14.20 -0.46 -10.48
C LYS A 172 -14.09 0.17 -9.09
N ALA A 173 -13.73 1.44 -9.04
CA ALA A 173 -13.83 2.21 -7.81
C ALA A 173 -15.30 2.41 -7.41
N PHE A 174 -15.59 2.22 -6.14
CA PHE A 174 -16.92 2.45 -5.60
C PHE A 174 -16.97 3.78 -4.85
N ARG A 175 -17.87 4.66 -5.31
CA ARG A 175 -18.18 5.93 -4.64
C ARG A 175 -19.68 5.95 -4.33
N PRO A 176 -20.09 6.03 -3.05
CA PRO A 176 -21.51 6.11 -2.68
C PRO A 176 -22.16 7.31 -3.35
N LYS A 177 -23.39 7.11 -3.85
CA LYS A 177 -24.22 8.25 -4.31
C LYS A 177 -24.59 9.09 -3.09
N LYS A 178 -24.46 10.41 -3.22
CA LYS A 178 -24.96 11.37 -2.23
C LYS A 178 -26.47 11.36 -2.18
#